data_9f015ce0eac8b4132bb5e45177488a56
#
_entry.id   9f015ce0eac8b4132bb5e45177488a56
#
_cell.length_a   1.000
_cell.length_b   1.000
_cell.length_c   1.000
_cell.angle_alpha   90.00
_cell.angle_beta   90.00
_cell.angle_gamma   90.00
#
_symmetry.space_group_name_H-M   'P 1'
#
loop_
_entity.id
_entity.type
_entity.pdbx_description
1 polymer ?
#
loop_
_entity_poly.entity_id
_entity_poly.type
_entity_poly.pdbx_seq_one_letter_code
_entity_poly.pdbx_strand_id
1 'polypeptide(L)'
;MTARANFPNSLSKQRKSPGFCEGGRSRWDVWGLPGGGPAAIVTDLAILKPNLVTYEMEIAEVYPYTTIEEVKKNTGYEIKVASDWKWGEIPTEAEIKMIREELDTTGDFTGWKKLMAADKGMIAKGGA
;
A
#
# COMPACT_ATOMS: atom_id res chain seq x y z
N MET A 1 -2.48 -4.84 -14.88
CA MET A 1 -2.01 -3.57 -14.28
C MET A 1 -3.09 -2.52 -14.06
N THR A 2 -4.17 -2.58 -14.77
CA THR A 2 -5.31 -1.69 -14.58
C THR A 2 -6.04 -1.85 -13.23
N ALA A 3 -5.90 -2.99 -12.56
CA ALA A 3 -6.53 -3.22 -11.25
C ALA A 3 -5.98 -2.31 -10.14
N ARG A 4 -4.70 -1.94 -10.20
CA ARG A 4 -4.07 -1.08 -9.18
C ARG A 4 -4.61 0.35 -9.18
N ALA A 5 -5.00 0.86 -10.32
CA ALA A 5 -5.54 2.21 -10.44
C ALA A 5 -6.91 2.38 -9.76
N ASN A 6 -7.60 1.30 -9.50
CA ASN A 6 -8.96 1.32 -8.94
C ASN A 6 -8.99 1.10 -7.41
N PHE A 7 -7.86 0.76 -6.79
CA PHE A 7 -7.82 0.63 -5.34
C PHE A 7 -7.88 2.01 -4.67
N PRO A 8 -8.67 2.16 -3.61
CA PRO A 8 -8.73 3.43 -2.88
C PRO A 8 -7.38 3.88 -2.32
N ASN A 9 -6.52 2.93 -1.99
CA ASN A 9 -5.19 3.15 -1.44
C ASN A 9 -4.06 2.99 -2.48
N SER A 10 -4.37 3.14 -3.76
CA SER A 10 -3.34 3.12 -4.80
C SER A 10 -2.37 4.28 -4.64
N LEU A 11 -1.08 4.01 -4.76
CA LEU A 11 -0.02 5.03 -4.64
C LEU A 11 -0.19 6.21 -5.59
N SER A 12 -0.71 5.97 -6.79
CA SER A 12 -0.94 7.04 -7.78
C SER A 12 -1.94 8.10 -7.30
N LYS A 13 -2.76 7.79 -6.31
CA LYS A 13 -3.75 8.70 -5.73
C LYS A 13 -3.27 9.34 -4.42
N GLN A 14 -2.14 8.92 -3.89
CA GLN A 14 -1.62 9.49 -2.65
C GLN A 14 -0.99 10.85 -2.88
N ARG A 15 -1.09 11.71 -1.90
CA ARG A 15 -0.45 13.01 -1.88
C ARG A 15 0.80 12.95 -1.00
N LYS A 16 1.75 13.85 -1.27
CA LYS A 16 3.00 13.94 -0.52
C LYS A 16 2.78 14.01 1.00
N SER A 17 1.75 14.72 1.43
CA SER A 17 1.38 14.88 2.83
C SER A 17 -0.13 14.66 2.99
N PRO A 18 -0.59 13.42 3.05
CA PRO A 18 -2.02 13.12 3.20
C PRO A 18 -2.57 13.72 4.50
N GLY A 19 -3.73 14.35 4.40
CA GLY A 19 -4.33 15.04 5.53
C GLY A 19 -3.76 16.43 5.84
N PHE A 20 -2.70 16.85 5.13
CA PHE A 20 -2.08 18.18 5.27
C PHE A 20 -2.16 18.91 3.93
N CYS A 21 -2.69 20.11 3.91
CA CYS A 21 -2.83 20.86 2.66
C CYS A 21 -1.55 21.51 2.17
N GLU A 22 -0.64 21.86 3.05
CA GLU A 22 0.55 22.63 2.75
C GLU A 22 1.85 21.92 3.12
N GLY A 23 1.79 20.63 3.20
CA GLY A 23 2.95 19.82 3.54
C GLY A 23 3.33 19.89 5.04
N GLY A 24 3.43 18.73 5.63
CA GLY A 24 3.99 18.57 6.95
C GLY A 24 3.13 19.05 8.11
N ARG A 25 3.82 19.27 9.18
CA ARG A 25 3.27 19.54 10.51
C ARG A 25 2.63 20.92 10.66
N SER A 26 3.02 21.87 9.84
CA SER A 26 2.58 23.28 9.99
C SER A 26 1.07 23.43 10.07
N ARG A 27 0.33 22.70 9.27
CA ARG A 27 -1.13 22.75 9.29
C ARG A 27 -1.73 22.16 10.57
N TRP A 28 -1.12 21.11 11.09
CA TRP A 28 -1.53 20.46 12.32
C TRP A 28 -1.36 21.41 13.51
N ASP A 29 -0.20 22.05 13.57
CA ASP A 29 0.13 23.00 14.62
C ASP A 29 -0.73 24.27 14.53
N VAL A 30 -0.94 24.81 13.34
CA VAL A 30 -1.77 26.01 13.11
C VAL A 30 -3.24 25.80 13.49
N TRP A 31 -3.76 24.60 13.24
CA TRP A 31 -5.18 24.31 13.52
C TRP A 31 -5.41 23.71 14.90
N GLY A 32 -4.35 23.43 15.65
CA GLY A 32 -4.46 22.85 16.99
C GLY A 32 -5.19 21.51 17.03
N LEU A 33 -5.04 20.69 16.00
CA LEU A 33 -5.72 19.41 15.90
C LEU A 33 -5.20 18.43 16.95
N PRO A 34 -6.10 17.65 17.61
CA PRO A 34 -5.66 16.65 18.57
C PRO A 34 -5.07 15.44 17.88
N GLY A 35 -4.17 14.72 18.58
CA GLY A 35 -3.55 13.49 18.09
C GLY A 35 -2.29 13.72 17.28
N GLY A 36 -1.72 12.65 16.76
CA GLY A 36 -0.43 12.64 16.05
C GLY A 36 -0.54 12.65 14.52
N GLY A 37 -1.74 12.73 13.97
CA GLY A 37 -1.95 12.63 12.52
C GLY A 37 -1.94 11.21 11.98
N PRO A 38 -1.78 11.06 10.66
CA PRO A 38 -1.75 9.75 10.02
C PRO A 38 -0.54 8.93 10.51
N ALA A 39 -0.78 7.69 10.88
CA ALA A 39 0.25 6.77 11.35
C ALA A 39 0.92 5.99 10.21
N ALA A 40 0.16 5.58 9.21
CA ALA A 40 0.65 4.86 8.05
C ALA A 40 -0.36 4.89 6.91
N ILE A 41 0.13 4.69 5.70
CA ILE A 41 -0.70 4.43 4.51
C ILE A 41 -0.31 3.06 3.98
N VAL A 42 -1.25 2.13 3.97
CA VAL A 42 -1.07 0.80 3.42
C VAL A 42 -1.60 0.79 1.99
N THR A 43 -0.76 0.45 1.05
CA THR A 43 -1.10 0.39 -0.36
C THR A 43 -0.91 -1.02 -0.91
N ASP A 44 -1.19 -1.21 -2.17
CA ASP A 44 -0.98 -2.46 -2.89
C ASP A 44 0.49 -2.80 -3.18
N LEU A 45 1.39 -1.84 -3.04
CA LEU A 45 2.82 -2.02 -3.35
C LEU A 45 3.74 -1.84 -2.14
N ALA A 46 3.37 -0.99 -1.21
CA ALA A 46 4.23 -0.57 -0.12
C ALA A 46 3.43 -0.03 1.06
N ILE A 47 4.08 0.08 2.19
CA ILE A 47 3.58 0.82 3.35
C ILE A 47 4.39 2.10 3.48
N LEU A 48 3.67 3.23 3.53
CA LEU A 48 4.24 4.54 3.72
C LEU A 48 4.03 4.97 5.17
N LYS A 49 5.04 5.57 5.76
CA LYS A 49 4.95 6.16 7.10
C LYS A 49 5.42 7.61 7.08
N PRO A 50 4.86 8.49 7.92
CA PRO A 50 5.33 9.86 7.99
C PRO A 50 6.71 9.91 8.65
N ASN A 51 7.59 10.70 8.08
CA ASN A 51 8.82 11.10 8.76
C ASN A 51 8.46 11.93 10.00
N LEU A 52 9.01 11.58 11.15
CA LEU A 52 8.64 12.21 12.42
C LEU A 52 9.11 13.69 12.56
N VAL A 53 9.98 14.13 11.68
CA VAL A 53 10.49 15.51 11.67
C VAL A 53 9.79 16.35 10.63
N THR A 54 9.74 15.87 9.38
CA THR A 54 9.17 16.63 8.26
C THR A 54 7.69 16.34 8.03
N TYR A 55 7.18 15.23 8.57
CA TYR A 55 5.82 14.71 8.34
C TYR A 55 5.48 14.43 6.87
N GLU A 56 6.48 14.39 6.02
CA GLU A 56 6.34 13.88 4.66
C GLU A 56 6.28 12.35 4.69
N MET A 57 5.44 11.78 3.83
CA MET A 57 5.37 10.33 3.71
C MET A 57 6.62 9.77 3.04
N GLU A 58 7.18 8.75 3.64
CA GLU A 58 8.34 8.02 3.15
C GLU A 58 7.98 6.54 2.97
N ILE A 59 8.69 5.86 2.07
CA ILE A 59 8.56 4.41 1.90
C ILE A 59 9.19 3.73 3.11
N ALA A 60 8.37 3.07 3.92
CA ALA A 60 8.83 2.34 5.11
C ALA A 60 8.94 0.83 4.87
N GLU A 61 8.03 0.26 4.08
CA GLU A 61 8.05 -1.16 3.75
C GLU A 61 7.69 -1.34 2.27
N VAL A 62 8.39 -2.24 1.60
CA VAL A 62 8.13 -2.62 0.21
C VAL A 62 7.78 -4.09 0.17
N TYR A 63 6.69 -4.45 -0.48
CA TYR A 63 6.30 -5.84 -0.57
C TYR A 63 7.24 -6.65 -1.48
N PRO A 64 7.48 -7.94 -1.18
CA PRO A 64 8.47 -8.76 -1.88
C PRO A 64 8.23 -8.97 -3.38
N TYR A 65 7.02 -8.71 -3.86
CA TYR A 65 6.66 -8.84 -5.28
C TYR A 65 6.85 -7.55 -6.09
N THR A 66 7.39 -6.51 -5.48
CA THR A 66 7.67 -5.23 -6.15
C THR A 66 9.05 -4.68 -5.78
N THR A 67 9.43 -3.56 -6.36
CA THR A 67 10.71 -2.89 -6.11
C THR A 67 10.48 -1.44 -5.71
N ILE A 68 11.51 -0.83 -5.12
CA ILE A 68 11.49 0.59 -4.76
C ILE A 68 11.23 1.46 -5.99
N GLU A 69 11.84 1.11 -7.12
CA GLU A 69 11.67 1.83 -8.39
C GLU A 69 10.23 1.76 -8.88
N GLU A 70 9.59 0.61 -8.74
CA GLU A 70 8.18 0.44 -9.11
C GLU A 70 7.27 1.25 -8.19
N VAL A 71 7.55 1.28 -6.89
CA VAL A 71 6.81 2.12 -5.93
C VAL A 71 6.94 3.59 -6.30
N LYS A 72 8.15 4.08 -6.57
CA LYS A 72 8.40 5.46 -6.99
C LYS A 72 7.70 5.81 -8.29
N LYS A 73 7.75 4.92 -9.28
CA LYS A 73 7.09 5.10 -10.58
C LYS A 73 5.56 5.23 -10.44
N ASN A 74 4.97 4.52 -9.51
CA ASN A 74 3.52 4.54 -9.27
C ASN A 74 3.08 5.63 -8.27
N THR A 75 4.00 6.42 -7.74
CA THR A 75 3.73 7.53 -6.83
C THR A 75 3.69 8.84 -7.62
N GLY A 76 2.65 9.66 -7.37
CA GLY A 76 2.43 10.90 -8.10
C GLY A 76 3.39 12.06 -7.76
N TYR A 77 4.38 11.83 -6.90
CA TYR A 77 5.40 12.79 -6.51
C TYR A 77 6.71 12.07 -6.20
N GLU A 78 7.80 12.81 -6.06
CA GLU A 78 9.10 12.25 -5.69
C GLU A 78 9.09 11.84 -4.21
N ILE A 79 8.84 10.55 -3.96
CA ILE A 79 8.81 9.99 -2.62
C ILE A 79 10.19 9.56 -2.15
N LYS A 80 10.50 9.89 -0.91
CA LYS A 80 11.74 9.46 -0.25
C LYS A 80 11.59 8.05 0.31
N VAL A 81 12.71 7.40 0.53
CA VAL A 81 12.79 6.11 1.19
C VAL A 81 13.27 6.35 2.61
N ALA A 82 12.57 5.78 3.59
CA ALA A 82 12.98 5.86 4.99
C ALA A 82 14.35 5.21 5.18
N SER A 83 15.15 5.72 6.10
CA SER A 83 16.48 5.17 6.39
C SER A 83 16.44 3.75 6.97
N ASP A 84 15.34 3.42 7.61
CA ASP A 84 15.05 2.13 8.25
C ASP A 84 14.03 1.29 7.47
N TRP A 85 13.90 1.52 6.17
CA TRP A 85 12.98 0.75 5.34
C TRP A 85 13.29 -0.75 5.38
N LYS A 86 12.26 -1.55 5.23
CA LYS A 86 12.39 -3.02 5.23
C LYS A 86 11.51 -3.66 4.16
N TRP A 87 11.77 -4.92 3.89
CA TRP A 87 10.84 -5.74 3.11
C TRP A 87 9.63 -6.10 3.96
N GLY A 88 8.46 -5.98 3.36
CA GLY A 88 7.21 -6.43 3.97
C GLY A 88 7.17 -7.96 4.11
N GLU A 89 6.50 -8.43 5.12
CA GLU A 89 6.33 -9.85 5.35
C GLU A 89 5.29 -10.45 4.40
N ILE A 90 5.57 -11.66 3.95
CA ILE A 90 4.60 -12.43 3.16
C ILE A 90 3.66 -13.13 4.15
N PRO A 91 2.33 -13.11 3.91
CA PRO A 91 1.40 -13.84 4.74
C PRO A 91 1.74 -15.34 4.79
N THR A 92 1.59 -15.93 5.94
CA THR A 92 1.76 -17.38 6.12
C THR A 92 0.60 -18.14 5.47
N GLU A 93 0.82 -19.41 5.15
CA GLU A 93 -0.25 -20.28 4.64
C GLU A 93 -1.45 -20.36 5.59
N ALA A 94 -1.19 -20.36 6.90
CA ALA A 94 -2.24 -20.39 7.91
C ALA A 94 -3.10 -19.12 7.89
N GLU A 95 -2.50 -17.95 7.73
CA GLU A 95 -3.23 -16.67 7.60
C GLU A 95 -4.05 -16.62 6.30
N ILE A 96 -3.47 -17.08 5.19
CA ILE A 96 -4.19 -17.16 3.91
C ILE A 96 -5.37 -18.12 4.00
N LYS A 97 -5.19 -19.26 4.64
CA LYS A 97 -6.25 -20.24 4.87
C LYS A 97 -7.37 -19.66 5.74
N MET A 98 -7.03 -18.99 6.82
CA MET A 98 -8.00 -18.31 7.67
C MET A 98 -8.82 -17.27 6.89
N ILE A 99 -8.19 -16.47 6.09
CA ILE A 99 -8.89 -15.47 5.25
C ILE A 99 -9.87 -16.17 4.31
N ARG A 100 -9.45 -17.22 3.62
CA ARG A 100 -10.24 -17.88 2.58
C ARG A 100 -11.35 -18.77 3.11
N GLU A 101 -11.15 -19.39 4.26
CA GLU A 101 -12.07 -20.39 4.82
C GLU A 101 -12.96 -19.85 5.94
N GLU A 102 -12.53 -18.79 6.65
CA GLU A 102 -13.24 -18.27 7.80
C GLU A 102 -13.71 -16.82 7.63
N LEU A 103 -12.85 -15.93 7.15
CA LEU A 103 -13.14 -14.49 7.13
C LEU A 103 -13.79 -14.02 5.84
N ASP A 104 -13.31 -14.46 4.69
CA ASP A 104 -13.79 -14.04 3.37
C ASP A 104 -14.05 -15.25 2.47
N THR A 105 -14.95 -16.12 2.90
CA THR A 105 -15.28 -17.37 2.20
C THR A 105 -15.87 -17.13 0.80
N THR A 106 -16.53 -16.00 0.60
CA THR A 106 -17.10 -15.60 -0.68
C THR A 106 -16.09 -14.94 -1.61
N GLY A 107 -15.02 -14.38 -1.06
CA GLY A 107 -14.01 -13.63 -1.81
C GLY A 107 -14.47 -12.22 -2.21
N ASP A 108 -15.50 -11.70 -1.55
CA ASP A 108 -16.07 -10.39 -1.89
C ASP A 108 -15.18 -9.23 -1.43
N PHE A 109 -14.47 -9.38 -0.32
CA PHE A 109 -13.61 -8.35 0.25
C PHE A 109 -12.22 -8.35 -0.38
N THR A 110 -11.57 -9.49 -0.45
CA THR A 110 -10.21 -9.60 -0.97
C THR A 110 -10.13 -9.87 -2.47
N GLY A 111 -11.22 -10.33 -3.06
CA GLY A 111 -11.24 -10.71 -4.47
C GLY A 111 -10.44 -11.98 -4.81
N TRP A 112 -10.02 -12.77 -3.81
CA TRP A 112 -9.11 -13.89 -4.01
C TRP A 112 -9.62 -14.93 -5.00
N LYS A 113 -10.93 -15.18 -5.06
CA LYS A 113 -11.52 -16.10 -6.04
C LYS A 113 -11.32 -15.64 -7.48
N LYS A 114 -11.48 -14.34 -7.72
CA LYS A 114 -11.25 -13.75 -9.04
C LYS A 114 -9.77 -13.81 -9.43
N LEU A 115 -8.88 -13.54 -8.48
CA LEU A 115 -7.45 -13.62 -8.69
C LEU A 115 -7.01 -15.03 -9.01
N MET A 116 -7.48 -16.03 -8.28
CA MET A 116 -7.18 -17.44 -8.55
C MET A 116 -7.75 -17.92 -9.87
N ALA A 117 -8.93 -17.47 -10.27
CA ALA A 117 -9.51 -17.78 -11.57
C ALA A 117 -8.71 -17.16 -12.72
N ALA A 118 -8.22 -15.93 -12.55
CA ALA A 118 -7.35 -15.26 -13.50
C ALA A 118 -5.99 -15.97 -13.65
N ASP A 119 -5.37 -16.40 -12.55
CA ASP A 119 -4.13 -17.16 -12.57
C ASP A 119 -4.29 -18.52 -13.29
N LYS A 120 -5.35 -19.23 -13.02
CA LYS A 120 -5.67 -20.48 -13.74
C LYS A 120 -5.85 -20.24 -15.24
N GLY A 121 -6.49 -19.15 -15.61
CA GLY A 121 -6.63 -18.75 -17.00
C GLY A 121 -5.29 -18.41 -17.67
N MET A 122 -4.40 -17.75 -16.97
CA MET A 122 -3.04 -17.44 -17.43
C MET A 122 -2.18 -18.71 -17.55
N ILE A 123 -2.25 -19.61 -16.59
CA ILE A 123 -1.53 -20.90 -16.64
C ILE A 123 -2.04 -21.76 -17.79
N ALA A 124 -3.35 -21.82 -18.00
CA ALA A 124 -3.93 -22.55 -19.13
C ALA A 124 -3.53 -21.99 -20.51
N LYS A 125 -3.33 -20.66 -20.60
CA LYS A 125 -2.85 -20.00 -21.83
C LYS A 125 -1.33 -20.06 -22.00
N GLY A 126 -0.57 -20.11 -20.91
CA GLY A 126 0.89 -20.16 -20.90
C GLY A 126 1.48 -21.58 -20.90
N GLY A 127 0.66 -22.59 -20.72
CA GLY A 127 1.06 -23.99 -20.64
C GLY A 127 1.12 -24.74 -21.98
N ALA A 128 1.17 -23.99 -23.04
CA ALA A 128 1.32 -24.58 -24.38
C ALA A 128 2.77 -24.91 -24.71
#